data_337c619fa5a2cc9fe7e049891dd606cc
#
_entry.id   337c619fa5a2cc9fe7e049891dd606cc
#
_cell.length_a   1.000
_cell.length_b   1.000
_cell.length_c   1.000
_cell.angle_alpha   90.00
_cell.angle_beta   90.00
_cell.angle_gamma   90.00
#
_symmetry.space_group_name_H-M   'P 1'
#
loop_
_entity.id
_entity.type
_entity.pdbx_description
1 polymer ?
#
loop_
_entity_poly.entity_id
_entity_poly.type
_entity_poly.pdbx_seq_one_letter_code
_entity_poly.pdbx_strand_id
1 'polypeptide(L)'
;MNNKKALRMAVTLAIINMPLLAQAADVSPVRITDGSTYTMTADSVINTGSNTTGIFVGYKDGGTIVGDNVTVTSDGYGIQIQTYATGGVAGSGDCSIELGKTIVEAKSSAVRVDSSSYGQKATVILGAGSILNSSANSAVYVTGKDSLLQIGDGSTVTGNSYGATGAALASSSGGKIEIGNGVTIGHDNIRGYDVNSIAVLSMDGNASQGQSNITIGDDSTIYAKGKGYGANAVQAGYLSYTGFNGVGTKQGSSGQISVGDKATIWTEGDESFAVYGIHADSTLYVGKDAEISTQGDKASAVRGGNITKVYDFTAAGGKITIDEGAEIKTLGDQSHGVDARYDGTLIELKKDAVITTVGSESHGVTALAGGTVILQDAAVTVDSTKDAYAFSAEGKDSDTAAVSTITGSGVYNIVGDIRAADGGILTLDLAEGSRFEGKAVLDSGNDSQSTLTMAKNSLWTLTGNSQLNSLQNEQSVIDMTGDNKAFSTLSVETLTGNGGTIIMDIDGSQVDASDKIYVTGDFSGSHTLSLKEINGLDSDPGIGQAAENTVLASVNGSGTFTADDQEGTLYWQRYELGQKDSAASGYTTDWYLKGITNLNLPTTSVEAIAASGALAYHTWRDHDQLLQRLGDLR
;
A
#
# COMPACT_ATOMS: atom_id res chain seq x y z
N MET A 1 22.82 -14.67 1.65
CA MET A 1 23.78 -14.32 2.71
C MET A 1 24.77 -13.29 2.16
N ASN A 2 24.97 -12.18 2.82
CA ASN A 2 25.92 -11.08 2.55
C ASN A 2 25.41 -9.87 1.78
N ASN A 3 24.42 -9.16 2.27
CA ASN A 3 24.24 -7.74 1.93
C ASN A 3 23.99 -6.83 3.16
N LYS A 4 24.10 -7.37 4.38
CA LYS A 4 23.91 -6.58 5.63
C LYS A 4 25.14 -5.80 6.10
N LYS A 5 26.28 -5.89 5.42
CA LYS A 5 27.53 -5.18 5.82
C LYS A 5 27.82 -3.90 5.02
N ALA A 6 27.19 -3.69 3.88
CA ALA A 6 27.47 -2.50 3.05
C ALA A 6 26.75 -1.22 3.50
N LEU A 7 25.57 -1.35 4.14
CA LEU A 7 24.77 -0.18 4.55
C LEU A 7 25.22 0.47 5.87
N ARG A 8 25.97 -0.25 6.71
CA ARG A 8 26.51 0.32 7.96
C ARG A 8 27.76 1.18 7.79
N MET A 9 28.38 1.19 6.61
CA MET A 9 29.63 1.91 6.37
C MET A 9 29.46 3.29 5.72
N ALA A 10 28.28 3.59 5.17
CA ALA A 10 28.04 4.85 4.46
C ALA A 10 27.70 6.04 5.37
N VAL A 11 27.18 5.81 6.57
CA VAL A 11 26.78 6.90 7.48
C VAL A 11 27.93 7.36 8.38
N THR A 12 28.94 6.55 8.58
CA THR A 12 30.07 6.89 9.48
C THR A 12 31.29 7.53 8.76
N LEU A 13 31.29 7.58 7.42
CA LEU A 13 32.43 8.08 6.65
C LEU A 13 32.29 9.50 6.08
N ALA A 14 31.14 10.15 6.31
CA ALA A 14 30.92 11.54 5.83
C ALA A 14 31.54 12.63 6.75
N ILE A 15 32.14 12.23 7.87
CA ILE A 15 32.67 13.20 8.88
C ILE A 15 34.20 13.43 8.75
N ILE A 16 34.94 12.76 7.87
CA ILE A 16 36.41 12.78 7.93
C ILE A 16 37.10 13.48 6.75
N ASN A 17 36.45 14.30 5.97
CA ASN A 17 37.15 15.15 4.99
C ASN A 17 36.58 16.58 4.94
N MET A 18 36.70 17.31 6.05
CA MET A 18 36.59 18.77 5.95
C MET A 18 37.98 19.36 5.71
N PRO A 19 38.18 20.18 4.67
CA PRO A 19 39.38 20.99 4.57
C PRO A 19 39.44 21.95 5.77
N LEU A 20 40.60 22.18 6.33
CA LEU A 20 40.88 23.21 7.35
C LEU A 20 40.44 24.55 6.77
N LEU A 21 39.24 24.98 7.06
CA LEU A 21 38.70 26.27 6.69
C LEU A 21 39.12 27.32 7.73
N ALA A 22 39.22 28.53 7.29
CA ALA A 22 39.54 29.72 8.10
C ALA A 22 38.83 29.64 9.47
N GLN A 23 39.54 29.97 10.53
CA GLN A 23 39.10 29.87 11.91
C GLN A 23 37.74 30.57 12.05
N ALA A 24 36.67 29.74 12.26
CA ALA A 24 35.32 30.25 12.45
C ALA A 24 35.30 31.21 13.63
N ALA A 25 34.61 32.32 13.50
CA ALA A 25 34.50 33.29 14.58
C ALA A 25 33.54 32.76 15.68
N ASP A 26 34.09 32.50 16.88
CA ASP A 26 33.23 32.20 18.04
C ASP A 26 32.39 33.44 18.39
N VAL A 27 31.07 33.30 18.31
CA VAL A 27 30.10 34.35 18.58
C VAL A 27 29.33 34.03 19.87
N SER A 28 29.12 34.99 20.73
CA SER A 28 28.23 34.84 21.87
C SER A 28 26.79 34.57 21.42
N PRO A 29 25.93 33.94 22.25
CA PRO A 29 24.52 33.76 21.92
C PRO A 29 23.86 35.07 21.48
N VAL A 30 23.12 35.01 20.35
CA VAL A 30 22.48 36.19 19.77
C VAL A 30 21.05 36.31 20.24
N ARG A 31 20.66 37.45 20.75
CA ARG A 31 19.31 37.72 21.24
C ARG A 31 18.80 39.08 20.80
N ILE A 32 17.68 39.11 20.05
CA ILE A 32 17.01 40.32 19.56
C ILE A 32 15.60 40.41 20.13
N THR A 33 15.25 41.53 20.73
CA THR A 33 13.92 41.76 21.35
C THR A 33 13.43 43.20 21.22
N ASP A 34 14.11 44.03 20.43
CA ASP A 34 13.94 45.49 20.33
C ASP A 34 13.60 45.98 18.93
N GLY A 35 13.19 45.07 18.02
CA GLY A 35 12.86 45.38 16.63
C GLY A 35 14.08 45.60 15.72
N SER A 36 15.29 45.47 16.26
CA SER A 36 16.50 45.70 15.47
C SER A 36 16.80 44.53 14.49
N THR A 37 17.67 44.84 13.52
CA THR A 37 18.26 43.82 12.61
C THR A 37 19.70 43.55 13.01
N TYR A 38 20.03 42.27 13.18
CA TYR A 38 21.39 41.80 13.42
C TYR A 38 21.90 40.98 12.28
N THR A 39 23.06 41.33 11.73
CA THR A 39 23.72 40.58 10.68
C THR A 39 24.87 39.76 11.27
N MET A 40 24.78 38.43 11.16
CA MET A 40 25.85 37.52 11.56
C MET A 40 26.95 37.52 10.51
N THR A 41 28.18 37.41 10.93
CA THR A 41 29.28 37.15 10.00
C THR A 41 29.20 35.77 9.44
N ALA A 42 29.61 35.56 8.18
CA ALA A 42 29.68 34.23 7.58
C ALA A 42 30.54 33.28 8.45
N ASP A 43 30.18 31.99 8.44
CA ASP A 43 30.86 30.93 9.19
C ASP A 43 30.88 31.17 10.73
N SER A 44 29.89 31.88 11.27
CA SER A 44 29.74 32.07 12.71
C SER A 44 29.52 30.77 13.46
N VAL A 45 30.20 30.58 14.59
CA VAL A 45 30.02 29.46 15.51
C VAL A 45 29.49 29.95 16.84
N ILE A 46 28.38 29.40 17.31
CA ILE A 46 27.76 29.69 18.59
C ILE A 46 27.78 28.44 19.46
N ASN A 47 28.48 28.52 20.60
CA ASN A 47 28.51 27.45 21.59
C ASN A 47 27.85 27.95 22.87
N THR A 48 26.79 27.30 23.36
CA THR A 48 26.08 27.70 24.58
C THR A 48 26.16 26.62 25.65
N GLY A 49 26.35 27.05 26.89
CA GLY A 49 26.24 26.18 28.06
C GLY A 49 24.79 25.80 28.41
N SER A 50 24.62 25.21 29.59
CA SER A 50 23.35 24.64 30.03
C SER A 50 22.16 25.61 29.96
N ASN A 51 21.08 25.16 29.31
CA ASN A 51 19.77 25.82 29.17
C ASN A 51 19.78 27.21 28.47
N THR A 52 20.79 27.50 27.68
CA THR A 52 20.87 28.78 26.92
C THR A 52 20.50 28.53 25.46
N THR A 53 19.63 29.38 24.89
CA THR A 53 19.32 29.39 23.46
C THR A 53 20.45 30.01 22.67
N GLY A 54 20.87 29.37 21.56
CA GLY A 54 21.94 29.90 20.70
C GLY A 54 21.55 31.15 19.95
N ILE A 55 20.44 31.12 19.21
CA ILE A 55 19.89 32.24 18.45
C ILE A 55 18.43 32.47 18.90
N PHE A 56 18.09 33.67 19.33
CA PHE A 56 16.77 34.02 19.83
C PHE A 56 16.26 35.32 19.22
N VAL A 57 15.03 35.32 18.71
CA VAL A 57 14.27 36.51 18.35
C VAL A 57 12.91 36.44 19.02
N GLY A 58 12.49 37.55 19.66
CA GLY A 58 11.16 37.53 20.23
C GLY A 58 10.91 38.56 21.31
N TYR A 59 9.79 38.38 22.03
CA TYR A 59 9.23 39.31 23.02
C TYR A 59 8.98 40.72 22.42
N LYS A 60 8.58 41.67 23.19
CA LYS A 60 8.34 43.10 22.89
C LYS A 60 8.20 43.46 21.39
N ASP A 61 9.27 43.92 20.78
CA ASP A 61 9.24 44.54 19.44
C ASP A 61 9.74 43.63 18.32
N GLY A 62 10.02 42.34 18.63
CA GLY A 62 10.49 41.37 17.65
C GLY A 62 11.92 41.66 17.15
N GLY A 63 12.13 41.51 15.84
CA GLY A 63 13.37 41.82 15.15
C GLY A 63 13.79 40.82 14.12
N THR A 64 14.94 41.03 13.50
CA THR A 64 15.44 40.21 12.39
C THR A 64 16.89 39.78 12.63
N ILE A 65 17.21 38.54 12.35
CA ILE A 65 18.60 38.02 12.26
C ILE A 65 18.83 37.49 10.87
N VAL A 66 19.90 37.92 10.25
CA VAL A 66 20.35 37.41 8.94
C VAL A 66 21.80 36.92 9.02
N GLY A 67 22.14 35.88 8.27
CA GLY A 67 23.50 35.36 8.25
C GLY A 67 23.67 34.25 7.22
N ASP A 68 24.91 33.80 7.06
CA ASP A 68 25.25 32.72 6.14
C ASP A 68 26.24 31.76 6.80
N ASN A 69 26.09 30.43 6.55
CA ASN A 69 26.93 29.37 7.10
C ASN A 69 27.06 29.43 8.64
N VAL A 70 25.97 29.22 9.36
CA VAL A 70 25.96 29.33 10.83
C VAL A 70 26.03 27.93 11.47
N THR A 71 26.88 27.76 12.47
CA THR A 71 26.91 26.56 13.31
C THR A 71 26.49 26.89 14.74
N VAL A 72 25.54 26.15 15.29
CA VAL A 72 25.04 26.33 16.66
C VAL A 72 25.11 25.01 17.42
N THR A 73 25.83 25.01 18.55
CA THR A 73 25.81 23.90 19.51
C THR A 73 25.20 24.42 20.82
N SER A 74 24.12 23.76 21.28
CA SER A 74 23.35 24.26 22.43
C SER A 74 22.86 23.14 23.34
N ASP A 75 23.04 23.32 24.66
CA ASP A 75 22.38 22.49 25.68
C ASP A 75 20.88 22.87 25.89
N GLY A 76 20.42 23.97 25.31
CA GLY A 76 19.03 24.41 25.25
C GLY A 76 18.46 24.28 23.82
N TYR A 77 17.78 25.33 23.37
CA TYR A 77 17.32 25.48 21.99
C TYR A 77 18.46 25.99 21.09
N GLY A 78 18.57 25.47 19.89
CA GLY A 78 19.53 26.00 18.93
C GLY A 78 19.08 27.36 18.40
N ILE A 79 17.95 27.38 17.70
CA ILE A 79 17.29 28.56 17.13
C ILE A 79 15.88 28.62 17.69
N GLN A 80 15.48 29.78 18.19
CA GLN A 80 14.16 30.00 18.78
C GLN A 80 13.56 31.34 18.39
N ILE A 81 12.32 31.31 17.88
CA ILE A 81 11.43 32.45 17.83
C ILE A 81 10.30 32.26 18.85
N GLN A 82 10.01 33.31 19.63
CA GLN A 82 8.87 33.30 20.54
C GLN A 82 8.27 34.74 20.60
N THR A 83 7.05 34.89 20.04
CA THR A 83 6.41 36.20 19.91
C THR A 83 5.73 36.72 21.18
N TYR A 84 5.77 35.97 22.29
CA TYR A 84 5.17 36.36 23.59
C TYR A 84 6.14 36.16 24.73
N ALA A 85 6.01 37.00 25.77
CA ALA A 85 6.79 36.88 27.00
C ALA A 85 6.23 35.82 27.95
N THR A 86 7.05 35.35 28.89
CA THR A 86 6.62 34.50 30.01
C THR A 86 5.49 35.21 30.78
N GLY A 87 4.30 34.59 30.83
CA GLY A 87 3.10 35.23 31.41
C GLY A 87 2.07 35.68 30.37
N GLY A 88 2.29 35.40 29.07
CA GLY A 88 1.29 35.57 28.00
C GLY A 88 1.12 37.03 27.53
N VAL A 89 2.07 37.91 27.76
CA VAL A 89 2.04 39.26 27.22
C VAL A 89 2.49 39.24 25.75
N ALA A 90 1.62 39.75 24.85
CA ALA A 90 1.92 39.87 23.43
C ALA A 90 3.11 40.80 23.18
N GLY A 91 3.97 40.41 22.23
CA GLY A 91 4.90 41.34 21.59
C GLY A 91 4.18 42.21 20.55
N SER A 92 4.83 43.23 20.02
CA SER A 92 4.28 44.15 19.02
C SER A 92 4.88 43.99 17.64
N GLY A 93 6.00 43.30 17.50
CA GLY A 93 6.74 43.19 16.24
C GLY A 93 6.85 41.77 15.71
N ASP A 94 6.97 41.66 14.37
CA ASP A 94 7.26 40.43 13.69
C ASP A 94 8.69 39.95 13.98
N CYS A 95 8.90 38.64 13.96
CA CYS A 95 10.18 38.00 14.21
C CYS A 95 10.65 37.24 12.96
N SER A 96 11.89 37.47 12.54
CA SER A 96 12.47 36.75 11.36
C SER A 96 13.89 36.28 11.65
N ILE A 97 14.23 35.11 11.19
CA ILE A 97 15.58 34.56 11.15
C ILE A 97 15.81 33.98 9.76
N GLU A 98 16.75 34.54 9.02
CA GLU A 98 17.13 34.11 7.67
C GLU A 98 18.60 33.73 7.66
N LEU A 99 18.89 32.46 7.58
CA LEU A 99 20.26 31.93 7.57
C LEU A 99 20.48 31.08 6.30
N GLY A 100 21.68 31.16 5.76
CA GLY A 100 22.09 30.23 4.71
C GLY A 100 22.24 28.82 5.26
N LYS A 101 23.23 28.04 4.79
CA LYS A 101 23.47 26.71 5.31
C LYS A 101 23.71 26.76 6.84
N THR A 102 22.91 26.02 7.58
CA THR A 102 22.92 26.08 9.04
C THR A 102 23.09 24.67 9.63
N ILE A 103 24.01 24.54 10.58
CA ILE A 103 24.23 23.30 11.34
C ILE A 103 23.83 23.57 12.78
N VAL A 104 22.86 22.81 13.30
CA VAL A 104 22.38 22.93 14.67
C VAL A 104 22.45 21.59 15.38
N GLU A 105 23.23 21.54 16.45
CA GLU A 105 23.27 20.44 17.40
C GLU A 105 22.69 20.92 18.71
N ALA A 106 21.47 20.51 19.07
CA ALA A 106 20.78 20.95 20.27
C ALA A 106 20.39 19.79 21.17
N LYS A 107 20.36 20.03 22.48
CA LYS A 107 19.81 19.06 23.42
C LYS A 107 18.28 19.14 23.46
N SER A 108 17.72 20.35 23.42
CA SER A 108 16.29 20.58 23.23
C SER A 108 15.93 20.57 21.74
N SER A 109 15.16 21.51 21.22
CA SER A 109 14.92 21.55 19.78
C SER A 109 16.02 22.31 19.04
N ALA A 110 16.41 21.80 17.87
CA ALA A 110 17.31 22.54 16.99
C ALA A 110 16.65 23.83 16.51
N VAL A 111 15.37 23.77 16.11
CA VAL A 111 14.58 24.94 15.73
C VAL A 111 13.21 24.90 16.41
N ARG A 112 12.84 26.01 17.08
CA ARG A 112 11.50 26.21 17.63
C ARG A 112 10.93 27.54 17.16
N VAL A 113 9.76 27.51 16.52
CA VAL A 113 9.03 28.69 16.05
C VAL A 113 7.67 28.73 16.72
N ASP A 114 7.38 29.79 17.47
CA ASP A 114 6.17 29.89 18.27
C ASP A 114 5.56 31.30 18.18
N SER A 115 4.43 31.42 17.45
CA SER A 115 3.62 32.62 17.33
C SER A 115 2.27 32.51 18.05
N SER A 116 2.16 31.60 19.01
CA SER A 116 0.88 31.25 19.61
C SER A 116 0.17 32.47 20.19
N SER A 117 -0.93 32.88 19.63
CA SER A 117 -2.05 33.65 20.14
C SER A 117 -2.16 35.16 19.80
N TYR A 118 -1.18 35.83 19.19
CA TYR A 118 -1.19 37.33 19.18
C TYR A 118 -1.06 38.01 17.81
N GLY A 119 -1.04 37.25 16.69
CA GLY A 119 -1.08 37.82 15.33
C GLY A 119 0.26 38.40 14.83
N GLN A 120 1.37 38.20 15.54
CA GLN A 120 2.71 38.51 15.03
C GLN A 120 3.23 37.34 14.22
N LYS A 121 3.92 37.65 13.12
CA LYS A 121 4.56 36.63 12.26
C LYS A 121 5.85 36.15 12.90
N ALA A 122 6.08 34.84 12.83
CA ALA A 122 7.30 34.19 13.25
C ALA A 122 7.85 33.38 12.07
N THR A 123 8.93 33.84 11.47
CA THR A 123 9.48 33.22 10.26
C THR A 123 10.92 32.77 10.46
N VAL A 124 11.23 31.53 10.13
CA VAL A 124 12.61 31.03 10.04
C VAL A 124 12.84 30.48 8.64
N ILE A 125 13.91 30.91 8.00
CA ILE A 125 14.34 30.42 6.67
C ILE A 125 15.79 29.91 6.81
N LEU A 126 16.01 28.66 6.46
CA LEU A 126 17.31 28.00 6.48
C LEU A 126 17.68 27.54 5.08
N GLY A 127 18.89 27.83 4.66
CA GLY A 127 19.38 27.49 3.33
C GLY A 127 19.59 25.99 3.10
N ALA A 128 19.88 25.66 1.86
CA ALA A 128 20.13 24.29 1.40
C ALA A 128 21.32 23.62 2.14
N GLY A 129 21.22 22.30 2.32
CA GLY A 129 22.23 21.50 3.01
C GLY A 129 22.33 21.75 4.51
N SER A 130 21.28 22.32 5.13
CA SER A 130 21.22 22.52 6.59
C SER A 130 21.09 21.20 7.34
N ILE A 131 21.65 21.13 8.56
CA ILE A 131 21.64 19.95 9.41
C ILE A 131 21.06 20.35 10.77
N LEU A 132 19.95 19.75 11.15
CA LEU A 132 19.20 20.07 12.36
C LEU A 132 19.05 18.83 13.22
N ASN A 133 19.82 18.74 14.30
CA ASN A 133 19.82 17.59 15.20
C ASN A 133 19.33 17.95 16.59
N SER A 134 18.47 17.10 17.16
CA SER A 134 18.10 17.18 18.58
C SER A 134 18.33 15.85 19.28
N SER A 135 18.97 15.89 20.44
CA SER A 135 19.26 14.69 21.22
C SER A 135 18.20 14.30 22.25
N ALA A 136 17.21 15.17 22.53
CA ALA A 136 16.22 14.91 23.59
C ALA A 136 14.78 15.33 23.26
N ASN A 137 14.57 16.21 22.28
CA ASN A 137 13.24 16.70 21.88
C ASN A 137 13.06 16.63 20.36
N SER A 138 11.96 17.21 19.86
CA SER A 138 11.79 17.42 18.41
C SER A 138 12.94 18.25 17.88
N ALA A 139 13.55 17.84 16.78
CA ALA A 139 14.55 18.68 16.12
C ALA A 139 13.90 19.99 15.66
N VAL A 140 12.71 19.89 15.09
CA VAL A 140 11.91 21.03 14.62
C VAL A 140 10.53 21.00 15.26
N TYR A 141 10.13 22.16 15.82
CA TYR A 141 8.78 22.36 16.34
C TYR A 141 8.25 23.73 15.95
N VAL A 142 7.15 23.77 15.18
CA VAL A 142 6.49 24.99 14.72
C VAL A 142 5.07 25.03 15.23
N THR A 143 4.68 26.10 15.91
CA THR A 143 3.33 26.24 16.48
C THR A 143 2.78 27.66 16.33
N GLY A 144 1.47 27.75 16.10
CA GLY A 144 0.75 29.01 15.90
C GLY A 144 0.55 29.36 14.42
N LYS A 145 -0.63 29.89 14.08
CA LYS A 145 -1.09 30.13 12.70
C LYS A 145 -0.20 31.07 11.86
N ASP A 146 0.56 31.94 12.53
CA ASP A 146 1.45 32.91 11.88
C ASP A 146 2.93 32.47 11.97
N SER A 147 3.19 31.20 12.32
CA SER A 147 4.52 30.59 12.35
C SER A 147 4.82 29.89 11.02
N LEU A 148 5.99 30.19 10.46
CA LEU A 148 6.52 29.57 9.23
C LEU A 148 7.98 29.15 9.43
N LEU A 149 8.30 27.93 9.04
CA LEU A 149 9.67 27.47 8.87
C LEU A 149 9.85 27.00 7.42
N GLN A 150 10.89 27.49 6.76
CA GLN A 150 11.36 27.00 5.47
C GLN A 150 12.74 26.40 5.61
N ILE A 151 12.97 25.23 5.05
CA ILE A 151 14.26 24.52 5.02
C ILE A 151 14.62 24.20 3.58
N GLY A 152 15.79 24.58 3.14
CA GLY A 152 16.24 24.38 1.75
C GLY A 152 16.60 22.93 1.43
N ASP A 153 16.81 22.68 0.13
CA ASP A 153 17.09 21.37 -0.46
C ASP A 153 18.29 20.65 0.19
N GLY A 154 18.28 19.31 0.14
CA GLY A 154 19.39 18.48 0.59
C GLY A 154 19.70 18.58 2.09
N SER A 155 18.77 19.08 2.87
CA SER A 155 18.93 19.25 4.32
C SER A 155 18.65 17.94 5.08
N THR A 156 19.11 17.89 6.34
CA THR A 156 18.88 16.75 7.24
C THR A 156 18.24 17.24 8.54
N VAL A 157 17.17 16.56 8.97
CA VAL A 157 16.48 16.80 10.23
C VAL A 157 16.41 15.51 11.04
N THR A 158 17.09 15.44 12.18
CA THR A 158 17.10 14.22 13.01
C THR A 158 16.67 14.55 14.44
N GLY A 159 15.63 13.87 14.90
CA GLY A 159 15.11 13.96 16.26
C GLY A 159 15.29 12.67 17.04
N ASN A 160 15.42 12.80 18.37
CA ASN A 160 15.49 11.67 19.30
C ASN A 160 14.58 11.92 20.51
N SER A 161 13.43 12.53 20.27
CA SER A 161 12.50 12.87 21.35
C SER A 161 11.72 11.64 21.83
N TYR A 162 11.34 11.65 23.11
CA TYR A 162 10.44 10.68 23.71
C TYR A 162 9.24 11.41 24.31
N GLY A 163 8.06 10.81 24.21
CA GLY A 163 6.84 11.38 24.79
C GLY A 163 5.71 11.52 23.77
N ALA A 164 4.55 11.95 24.25
CA ALA A 164 3.31 11.94 23.47
C ALA A 164 3.32 12.82 22.19
N THR A 165 4.25 13.76 22.09
CA THR A 165 4.42 14.65 20.93
C THR A 165 5.84 14.59 20.36
N GLY A 166 6.57 13.52 20.65
CA GLY A 166 7.94 13.34 20.22
C GLY A 166 8.04 13.04 18.73
N ALA A 167 8.34 14.05 17.93
CA ALA A 167 8.61 13.88 16.52
C ALA A 167 9.93 14.54 16.13
N ALA A 168 10.61 14.04 15.10
CA ALA A 168 11.78 14.74 14.58
C ALA A 168 11.35 16.13 14.05
N LEU A 169 10.25 16.18 13.31
CA LEU A 169 9.68 17.40 12.75
C LEU A 169 8.19 17.46 13.08
N ALA A 170 7.76 18.51 13.78
CA ALA A 170 6.38 18.69 14.22
C ALA A 170 5.83 20.07 13.91
N SER A 171 4.58 20.09 13.43
CA SER A 171 3.76 21.28 13.28
C SER A 171 2.49 21.16 14.12
N SER A 172 2.10 22.24 14.82
CA SER A 172 0.88 22.27 15.62
C SER A 172 0.18 23.62 15.57
N SER A 173 -1.11 23.64 15.91
CA SER A 173 -1.89 24.87 16.12
C SER A 173 -1.78 25.87 14.98
N GLY A 174 -1.86 25.42 13.74
CA GLY A 174 -1.80 26.25 12.54
C GLY A 174 -0.38 26.61 12.07
N GLY A 175 0.67 26.05 12.67
CA GLY A 175 2.04 26.22 12.20
C GLY A 175 2.27 25.65 10.81
N LYS A 176 3.17 26.25 10.05
CA LYS A 176 3.51 25.81 8.69
C LYS A 176 4.98 25.46 8.57
N ILE A 177 5.27 24.34 7.91
CA ILE A 177 6.63 23.90 7.59
C ILE A 177 6.70 23.59 6.10
N GLU A 178 7.67 24.19 5.43
CA GLU A 178 7.96 23.97 4.00
C GLU A 178 9.40 23.50 3.87
N ILE A 179 9.60 22.33 3.28
CA ILE A 179 10.90 21.69 3.14
C ILE A 179 11.18 21.44 1.66
N GLY A 180 12.40 21.72 1.24
CA GLY A 180 12.85 21.53 -0.13
C GLY A 180 13.01 20.07 -0.54
N ASN A 181 13.65 19.84 -1.68
CA ASN A 181 13.84 18.52 -2.29
C ASN A 181 15.06 17.79 -1.71
N GLY A 182 15.07 16.46 -1.84
CA GLY A 182 16.22 15.63 -1.48
C GLY A 182 16.56 15.67 0.01
N VAL A 183 15.60 15.94 0.88
CA VAL A 183 15.85 16.04 2.32
C VAL A 183 15.77 14.69 3.01
N THR A 184 16.49 14.58 4.14
CA THR A 184 16.40 13.41 5.02
C THR A 184 15.78 13.82 6.34
N ILE A 185 14.64 13.18 6.71
CA ILE A 185 13.97 13.41 7.99
C ILE A 185 13.91 12.08 8.74
N GLY A 186 14.49 12.03 9.93
CA GLY A 186 14.62 10.79 10.65
C GLY A 186 14.39 10.88 12.15
N HIS A 187 13.87 9.78 12.71
CA HIS A 187 13.84 9.53 14.15
C HIS A 187 14.61 8.25 14.45
N ASP A 188 15.77 8.35 15.08
CA ASP A 188 16.68 7.24 15.29
C ASP A 188 16.44 6.40 16.55
N ASN A 189 15.57 6.86 17.47
CA ASN A 189 15.30 6.22 18.78
C ASN A 189 16.56 5.68 19.48
N ILE A 190 17.59 6.50 19.60
CA ILE A 190 18.90 6.14 20.16
C ILE A 190 18.79 5.62 21.61
N ARG A 191 17.69 5.94 22.31
CA ARG A 191 17.49 5.60 23.71
C ARG A 191 16.79 4.27 23.95
N GLY A 192 16.28 3.60 22.89
CA GLY A 192 15.70 2.26 22.99
C GLY A 192 14.42 2.15 23.82
N TYR A 193 13.71 3.24 24.02
CA TYR A 193 12.40 3.23 24.69
C TYR A 193 11.30 2.84 23.69
N ASP A 194 10.35 2.01 24.12
CA ASP A 194 9.16 1.60 23.37
C ASP A 194 8.11 2.76 23.34
N VAL A 195 8.48 3.93 22.84
CA VAL A 195 7.60 5.11 22.84
C VAL A 195 7.64 5.83 21.51
N ASN A 196 6.56 6.54 21.21
CA ASN A 196 6.31 7.31 20.01
C ASN A 196 7.59 7.96 19.42
N SER A 197 8.05 7.43 18.31
CA SER A 197 9.25 7.87 17.60
C SER A 197 8.88 8.35 16.21
N ILE A 198 8.03 9.39 16.14
CA ILE A 198 7.49 9.88 14.86
C ILE A 198 8.55 10.70 14.13
N ALA A 199 8.73 10.48 12.81
CA ALA A 199 9.63 11.35 12.05
C ALA A 199 8.93 12.66 11.68
N VAL A 200 7.74 12.63 11.11
CA VAL A 200 6.97 13.82 10.69
C VAL A 200 5.58 13.78 11.30
N LEU A 201 5.20 14.83 12.05
CA LEU A 201 3.90 14.96 12.72
C LEU A 201 3.25 16.31 12.43
N SER A 202 2.04 16.28 11.86
CA SER A 202 1.17 17.46 11.78
C SER A 202 -0.06 17.26 12.66
N MET A 203 -0.35 18.21 13.54
CA MET A 203 -1.48 18.16 14.46
C MET A 203 -2.06 19.55 14.73
N ASP A 204 -3.38 19.69 14.76
CA ASP A 204 -4.04 20.92 15.13
C ASP A 204 -4.24 20.98 16.65
N GLY A 205 -3.80 22.04 17.27
CA GLY A 205 -3.93 22.19 18.73
C GLY A 205 -5.29 22.73 19.15
N ASN A 206 -5.82 23.71 18.45
CA ASN A 206 -7.06 24.41 18.78
C ASN A 206 -7.76 24.87 17.51
N ALA A 207 -9.03 24.57 17.35
CA ALA A 207 -9.83 24.94 16.16
C ALA A 207 -9.78 26.43 15.79
N SER A 208 -9.45 27.31 16.75
CA SER A 208 -9.33 28.76 16.52
C SER A 208 -8.02 29.21 15.87
N GLN A 209 -7.02 28.33 15.76
CA GLN A 209 -5.68 28.70 15.27
C GLN A 209 -5.37 28.27 13.84
N GLY A 210 -6.30 27.60 13.17
CA GLY A 210 -6.15 27.14 11.81
C GLY A 210 -5.48 25.75 11.71
N GLN A 211 -5.40 25.25 10.49
CA GLN A 211 -4.84 23.92 10.21
C GLN A 211 -3.32 23.96 10.11
N SER A 212 -2.68 23.03 10.79
CA SER A 212 -1.25 22.80 10.68
C SER A 212 -0.92 22.14 9.35
N ASN A 213 0.16 22.58 8.71
CA ASN A 213 0.55 22.06 7.40
C ASN A 213 2.06 21.78 7.36
N ILE A 214 2.42 20.64 6.79
CA ILE A 214 3.81 20.28 6.46
C ILE A 214 3.85 19.92 4.97
N THR A 215 4.72 20.61 4.24
CA THR A 215 5.02 20.30 2.84
C THR A 215 6.47 19.89 2.72
N ILE A 216 6.74 18.74 2.13
CA ILE A 216 8.06 18.17 1.91
C ILE A 216 8.24 17.98 0.40
N GLY A 217 9.36 18.42 -0.14
CA GLY A 217 9.66 18.32 -1.57
C GLY A 217 9.99 16.91 -2.04
N ASP A 218 10.34 16.82 -3.33
CA ASP A 218 10.62 15.58 -4.04
C ASP A 218 11.91 14.89 -3.59
N ASP A 219 12.08 13.61 -3.96
CA ASP A 219 13.28 12.81 -3.71
C ASP A 219 13.69 12.74 -2.22
N SER A 220 12.74 12.89 -1.31
CA SER A 220 12.99 12.96 0.13
C SER A 220 12.98 11.59 0.79
N THR A 221 13.79 11.41 1.85
CA THR A 221 13.82 10.20 2.67
C THR A 221 13.26 10.48 4.06
N ILE A 222 12.21 9.73 4.47
CA ILE A 222 11.55 9.90 5.77
C ILE A 222 11.54 8.56 6.49
N TYR A 223 12.08 8.50 7.73
CA TYR A 223 12.15 7.24 8.44
C TYR A 223 11.94 7.34 9.95
N ALA A 224 11.39 6.28 10.54
CA ALA A 224 11.33 6.10 11.98
C ALA A 224 11.89 4.73 12.40
N LYS A 225 12.84 4.73 13.35
CA LYS A 225 13.46 3.54 13.93
C LYS A 225 13.03 3.41 15.38
N GLY A 226 11.81 3.04 15.62
CA GLY A 226 11.27 2.84 16.96
C GLY A 226 10.71 1.44 17.09
N LYS A 227 10.50 0.97 18.31
CA LYS A 227 9.72 -0.21 18.62
C LYS A 227 8.49 0.21 19.40
N GLY A 228 7.33 -0.40 19.08
CA GLY A 228 6.10 -0.16 19.80
C GLY A 228 5.17 0.87 19.16
N TYR A 229 3.98 1.02 19.74
CA TYR A 229 2.92 1.88 19.21
C TYR A 229 3.41 3.31 18.99
N GLY A 230 3.32 3.78 17.75
CA GLY A 230 3.54 5.18 17.39
C GLY A 230 4.93 5.54 16.91
N ALA A 231 5.78 4.59 16.49
CA ALA A 231 7.01 4.90 15.77
C ALA A 231 6.71 5.07 14.27
N ASN A 232 5.94 6.11 13.90
CA ASN A 232 5.46 6.32 12.54
C ASN A 232 6.40 7.24 11.75
N ALA A 233 6.59 6.96 10.44
CA ALA A 233 7.41 7.85 9.62
C ALA A 233 6.66 9.15 9.30
N VAL A 234 5.43 9.07 8.78
CA VAL A 234 4.60 10.24 8.48
C VAL A 234 3.25 10.08 9.16
N GLN A 235 2.87 11.03 10.03
CA GLN A 235 1.60 10.98 10.76
C GLN A 235 0.84 12.30 10.67
N ALA A 236 -0.38 12.24 10.11
CA ALA A 236 -1.33 13.34 10.11
C ALA A 236 -2.42 13.11 11.16
N GLY A 237 -2.52 14.07 12.08
CA GLY A 237 -3.41 13.99 13.22
C GLY A 237 -2.77 13.38 14.46
N TYR A 238 -3.44 13.60 15.59
CA TYR A 238 -3.01 13.12 16.90
C TYR A 238 -4.20 12.83 17.80
N LEU A 239 -4.10 11.77 18.59
CA LEU A 239 -5.10 11.45 19.62
C LEU A 239 -4.45 11.52 21.00
N SER A 240 -5.03 12.28 21.89
CA SER A 240 -4.62 12.32 23.30
C SER A 240 -5.77 11.93 24.21
N TYR A 241 -5.44 11.24 25.26
CA TYR A 241 -6.34 10.90 26.34
C TYR A 241 -5.80 11.50 27.63
N THR A 242 -6.56 12.42 28.22
CA THR A 242 -6.25 12.97 29.56
C THR A 242 -7.29 12.48 30.54
N GLY A 243 -6.98 11.41 31.30
CA GLY A 243 -7.91 10.87 32.28
C GLY A 243 -7.30 9.77 33.13
N PHE A 244 -7.89 9.53 34.30
CA PHE A 244 -7.54 8.48 35.25
C PHE A 244 -8.73 7.52 35.38
N ASN A 245 -8.50 6.18 35.35
CA ASN A 245 -9.53 5.14 35.48
C ASN A 245 -10.72 5.22 34.50
N GLY A 246 -10.48 5.52 33.21
CA GLY A 246 -11.54 5.51 32.22
C GLY A 246 -12.44 6.76 32.19
N VAL A 247 -12.21 7.73 33.09
CA VAL A 247 -12.90 9.02 33.10
C VAL A 247 -11.93 10.11 32.67
N GLY A 248 -12.08 10.63 31.46
CA GLY A 248 -11.21 11.67 30.94
C GLY A 248 -11.71 12.28 29.65
N THR A 249 -11.09 13.38 29.24
CA THR A 249 -11.41 14.09 28.00
C THR A 249 -10.64 13.45 26.85
N LYS A 250 -11.37 13.00 25.84
CA LYS A 250 -10.82 12.54 24.57
C LYS A 250 -10.60 13.75 23.69
N GLN A 251 -9.39 13.95 23.20
CA GLN A 251 -9.07 15.03 22.27
C GLN A 251 -8.39 14.43 21.05
N GLY A 252 -8.99 14.65 19.87
CA GLY A 252 -8.36 14.41 18.59
C GLY A 252 -7.98 15.74 17.95
N SER A 253 -6.92 15.75 17.19
CA SER A 253 -6.53 16.86 16.36
C SER A 253 -6.22 16.38 14.95
N SER A 254 -6.69 17.11 13.95
CA SER A 254 -6.35 16.87 12.56
C SER A 254 -4.94 17.39 12.22
N GLY A 255 -4.46 17.06 11.04
CA GLY A 255 -3.21 17.59 10.51
C GLY A 255 -3.16 17.43 9.00
N GLN A 256 -2.35 18.25 8.34
CA GLN A 256 -2.14 18.18 6.91
C GLN A 256 -0.68 17.93 6.60
N ILE A 257 -0.40 16.93 5.76
CA ILE A 257 0.94 16.65 5.27
C ILE A 257 0.89 16.37 3.78
N SER A 258 1.79 16.99 3.04
CA SER A 258 2.05 16.69 1.64
C SER A 258 3.53 16.34 1.47
N VAL A 259 3.79 15.17 0.92
CA VAL A 259 5.13 14.69 0.54
C VAL A 259 5.20 14.66 -0.98
N GLY A 260 6.28 15.15 -1.56
CA GLY A 260 6.50 15.23 -3.00
C GLY A 260 6.77 13.87 -3.65
N ASP A 261 7.16 13.92 -4.92
CA ASP A 261 7.39 12.75 -5.76
C ASP A 261 8.67 11.99 -5.34
N LYS A 262 8.72 10.68 -5.62
CA LYS A 262 9.87 9.79 -5.39
C LYS A 262 10.38 9.78 -3.95
N ALA A 263 9.47 9.97 -3.02
CA ALA A 263 9.81 9.90 -1.61
C ALA A 263 10.04 8.45 -1.17
N THR A 264 11.07 8.22 -0.33
CA THR A 264 11.29 6.94 0.35
C THR A 264 10.85 7.05 1.80
N ILE A 265 9.78 6.33 2.18
CA ILE A 265 9.16 6.40 3.52
C ILE A 265 9.19 5.02 4.16
N TRP A 266 9.83 4.89 5.34
CA TRP A 266 9.96 3.58 5.94
C TRP A 266 10.03 3.56 7.47
N THR A 267 9.67 2.38 8.06
CA THR A 267 9.79 2.10 9.49
C THR A 267 10.42 0.73 9.73
N GLU A 268 11.15 0.58 10.86
CA GLU A 268 11.75 -0.71 11.28
C GLU A 268 10.97 -1.42 12.39
N GLY A 269 10.19 -0.70 13.19
CA GLY A 269 9.63 -1.22 14.43
C GLY A 269 8.30 -1.95 14.27
N ASP A 270 7.98 -2.80 15.25
CA ASP A 270 6.65 -3.40 15.37
C ASP A 270 5.60 -2.32 15.63
N GLU A 271 4.36 -2.53 15.14
CA GLU A 271 3.23 -1.62 15.32
C GLU A 271 3.52 -0.17 14.87
N SER A 272 4.41 -0.01 13.89
CA SER A 272 4.93 1.26 13.37
C SER A 272 4.52 1.44 11.92
N PHE A 273 3.80 2.53 11.59
CA PHE A 273 3.27 2.77 10.26
C PHE A 273 4.14 3.74 9.46
N ALA A 274 4.34 3.44 8.17
CA ALA A 274 5.10 4.36 7.33
C ALA A 274 4.27 5.62 7.02
N VAL A 275 3.00 5.46 6.64
CA VAL A 275 2.06 6.57 6.36
C VAL A 275 0.82 6.37 7.23
N TYR A 276 0.50 7.31 8.10
CA TYR A 276 -0.56 7.16 9.09
C TYR A 276 -1.47 8.38 9.23
N GLY A 277 -2.76 8.18 8.99
CA GLY A 277 -3.83 9.16 9.24
C GLY A 277 -4.67 8.74 10.45
N ILE A 278 -4.90 9.66 11.41
CA ILE A 278 -5.53 9.28 12.70
C ILE A 278 -6.72 10.15 13.13
N HIS A 279 -7.16 11.08 12.32
CA HIS A 279 -8.31 11.94 12.63
C HIS A 279 -9.16 12.17 11.37
N ALA A 280 -10.48 12.24 11.50
CA ALA A 280 -11.42 12.36 10.38
C ALA A 280 -11.11 13.53 9.42
N ASP A 281 -10.65 14.67 9.96
CA ASP A 281 -10.32 15.86 9.19
C ASP A 281 -8.84 15.92 8.76
N SER A 282 -8.06 14.86 9.02
CA SER A 282 -6.68 14.78 8.57
C SER A 282 -6.59 14.55 7.08
N THR A 283 -5.61 15.18 6.43
CA THR A 283 -5.28 14.93 5.03
C THR A 283 -3.80 14.62 4.88
N LEU A 284 -3.52 13.53 4.17
CA LEU A 284 -2.17 13.11 3.87
C LEU A 284 -2.07 12.79 2.38
N TYR A 285 -1.11 13.42 1.72
CA TYR A 285 -0.80 13.19 0.32
C TYR A 285 0.65 12.74 0.18
N VAL A 286 0.87 11.70 -0.61
CA VAL A 286 2.20 11.23 -1.03
C VAL A 286 2.24 11.23 -2.55
N GLY A 287 3.24 11.87 -3.11
CA GLY A 287 3.42 12.07 -4.55
C GLY A 287 3.77 10.80 -5.29
N LYS A 288 4.06 10.95 -6.58
CA LYS A 288 4.29 9.87 -7.53
C LYS A 288 5.57 9.09 -7.23
N ASP A 289 5.59 7.83 -7.68
CA ASP A 289 6.76 6.95 -7.62
C ASP A 289 7.35 6.82 -6.21
N ALA A 290 6.53 6.90 -5.18
CA ALA A 290 6.97 6.78 -3.80
C ALA A 290 7.27 5.33 -3.40
N GLU A 291 8.33 5.10 -2.63
CA GLU A 291 8.65 3.83 -2.00
C GLU A 291 8.23 3.84 -0.53
N ILE A 292 7.22 3.03 -0.17
CA ILE A 292 6.65 3.00 1.19
C ILE A 292 6.84 1.61 1.77
N SER A 293 7.56 1.48 2.90
CA SER A 293 7.82 0.16 3.46
C SER A 293 7.85 0.08 4.97
N THR A 294 7.50 -1.12 5.49
CA THR A 294 7.60 -1.45 6.91
C THR A 294 8.28 -2.81 7.10
N GLN A 295 9.02 -2.97 8.20
CA GLN A 295 9.76 -4.19 8.50
C GLN A 295 9.21 -4.94 9.71
N GLY A 296 8.58 -4.26 10.66
CA GLY A 296 8.07 -4.83 11.90
C GLY A 296 6.74 -5.55 11.77
N ASP A 297 6.36 -6.30 12.82
CA ASP A 297 5.06 -6.96 12.92
C ASP A 297 3.95 -5.96 13.24
N LYS A 298 2.73 -6.21 12.75
CA LYS A 298 1.55 -5.33 12.89
C LYS A 298 1.79 -3.90 12.39
N ALA A 299 2.73 -3.76 11.48
CA ALA A 299 3.23 -2.50 10.95
C ALA A 299 2.76 -2.29 9.50
N SER A 300 1.50 -1.87 9.32
CA SER A 300 0.98 -1.59 7.98
C SER A 300 1.71 -0.44 7.31
N ALA A 301 1.94 -0.54 6.00
CA ALA A 301 2.68 0.51 5.28
C ALA A 301 1.86 1.80 5.16
N VAL A 302 0.58 1.71 4.76
CA VAL A 302 -0.36 2.83 4.71
C VAL A 302 -1.55 2.51 5.59
N ARG A 303 -1.79 3.32 6.62
CA ARG A 303 -2.88 3.10 7.56
C ARG A 303 -3.71 4.34 7.81
N GLY A 304 -5.03 4.17 7.78
CA GLY A 304 -5.99 5.15 8.25
C GLY A 304 -6.82 4.58 9.41
N GLY A 305 -7.07 5.40 10.44
CA GLY A 305 -7.88 5.04 11.59
C GLY A 305 -7.12 4.52 12.81
N ASN A 306 -7.76 4.62 13.99
CA ASN A 306 -7.13 4.31 15.28
C ASN A 306 -6.76 2.83 15.43
N ILE A 307 -5.70 2.56 16.19
CA ILE A 307 -5.19 1.21 16.44
C ILE A 307 -5.97 0.48 17.54
N THR A 308 -6.55 1.16 18.51
CA THR A 308 -6.97 0.52 19.75
C THR A 308 -8.37 0.87 20.22
N LYS A 309 -9.11 -0.17 20.60
CA LYS A 309 -10.28 -0.10 21.49
C LYS A 309 -9.94 0.24 22.95
N VAL A 310 -8.68 0.57 23.27
CA VAL A 310 -8.20 0.68 24.65
C VAL A 310 -9.03 1.66 25.50
N TYR A 311 -9.76 2.56 24.85
CA TYR A 311 -10.57 3.56 25.56
C TYR A 311 -11.94 3.85 24.91
N ASP A 312 -12.57 2.89 24.21
CA ASP A 312 -13.81 3.15 23.44
C ASP A 312 -13.68 4.35 22.46
N PHE A 313 -12.52 4.53 21.89
CA PHE A 313 -12.24 5.65 21.01
C PHE A 313 -12.04 5.15 19.57
N THR A 314 -13.13 5.10 18.82
CA THR A 314 -13.06 4.92 17.36
C THR A 314 -12.77 6.27 16.73
N ALA A 315 -11.65 6.41 16.07
CA ALA A 315 -11.35 7.61 15.30
C ALA A 315 -11.13 7.22 13.84
N ALA A 316 -11.84 7.90 12.95
CA ALA A 316 -11.58 7.83 11.51
C ALA A 316 -10.16 8.31 11.19
N GLY A 317 -9.59 7.78 10.10
CA GLY A 317 -8.24 8.15 9.66
C GLY A 317 -8.15 9.36 8.75
N GLY A 318 -9.27 10.00 8.42
CA GLY A 318 -9.32 11.06 7.43
C GLY A 318 -9.04 10.57 6.01
N LYS A 319 -8.48 11.44 5.19
CA LYS A 319 -8.18 11.14 3.80
C LYS A 319 -6.67 10.95 3.57
N ILE A 320 -6.29 9.79 3.05
CA ILE A 320 -4.93 9.50 2.58
C ILE A 320 -4.98 9.30 1.06
N THR A 321 -4.14 10.00 0.34
CA THR A 321 -3.99 9.84 -1.12
C THR A 321 -2.55 9.49 -1.43
N ILE A 322 -2.35 8.35 -2.08
CA ILE A 322 -1.07 7.91 -2.63
C ILE A 322 -1.17 8.05 -4.15
N ASP A 323 -0.27 8.82 -4.74
CA ASP A 323 -0.31 9.10 -6.17
C ASP A 323 0.26 7.93 -7.00
N GLU A 324 0.31 8.09 -8.32
CA GLU A 324 0.64 7.01 -9.27
C GLU A 324 2.06 6.45 -9.08
N GLY A 325 2.23 5.17 -9.42
CA GLY A 325 3.53 4.49 -9.44
C GLY A 325 4.09 4.11 -8.07
N ALA A 326 3.32 4.20 -6.99
CA ALA A 326 3.81 3.88 -5.65
C ALA A 326 4.17 2.40 -5.47
N GLU A 327 5.33 2.11 -4.88
CA GLU A 327 5.73 0.78 -4.42
C GLU A 327 5.52 0.66 -2.89
N ILE A 328 4.61 -0.25 -2.48
CA ILE A 328 4.21 -0.46 -1.09
C ILE A 328 4.62 -1.87 -0.65
N LYS A 329 5.43 -1.97 0.40
CA LYS A 329 5.96 -3.25 0.85
C LYS A 329 5.94 -3.43 2.36
N THR A 330 5.46 -4.60 2.81
CA THR A 330 5.53 -5.00 4.22
C THR A 330 6.23 -6.35 4.39
N LEU A 331 7.01 -6.51 5.45
CA LEU A 331 7.80 -7.71 5.71
C LEU A 331 7.36 -8.49 6.95
N GLY A 332 6.78 -7.82 7.95
CA GLY A 332 6.36 -8.42 9.21
C GLY A 332 5.01 -9.14 9.14
N ASP A 333 4.70 -9.93 10.16
CA ASP A 333 3.41 -10.60 10.33
C ASP A 333 2.32 -9.59 10.70
N GLN A 334 1.07 -9.83 10.26
CA GLN A 334 -0.09 -8.96 10.48
C GLN A 334 0.15 -7.50 10.01
N SER A 335 1.01 -7.35 9.00
CA SER A 335 1.45 -6.06 8.45
C SER A 335 0.87 -5.87 7.06
N HIS A 336 -0.25 -5.13 6.98
CA HIS A 336 -0.96 -4.94 5.72
C HIS A 336 -0.28 -3.89 4.84
N GLY A 337 -0.39 -4.04 3.52
CA GLY A 337 0.08 -3.01 2.59
C GLY A 337 -0.72 -1.72 2.77
N VAL A 338 -2.05 -1.81 2.64
CA VAL A 338 -3.00 -0.71 2.83
C VAL A 338 -4.09 -1.15 3.81
N ASP A 339 -4.36 -0.35 4.83
CA ASP A 339 -5.26 -0.69 5.93
C ASP A 339 -6.16 0.51 6.29
N ALA A 340 -7.40 0.51 5.79
CA ALA A 340 -8.40 1.53 6.10
C ALA A 340 -9.34 1.03 7.19
N ARG A 341 -9.38 1.72 8.32
CA ARG A 341 -10.24 1.34 9.45
C ARG A 341 -11.15 2.47 9.89
N TYR A 342 -12.36 2.09 10.26
CA TYR A 342 -13.44 2.93 10.78
C TYR A 342 -14.08 3.88 9.77
N ASP A 343 -15.36 4.12 9.99
CA ASP A 343 -16.18 5.01 9.18
C ASP A 343 -15.57 6.42 9.09
N GLY A 344 -15.58 7.02 7.90
CA GLY A 344 -14.93 8.29 7.60
C GLY A 344 -13.44 8.19 7.26
N THR A 345 -12.85 6.99 7.24
CA THR A 345 -11.50 6.76 6.69
C THR A 345 -11.57 6.48 5.20
N LEU A 346 -10.82 7.23 4.41
CA LEU A 346 -10.68 7.04 2.97
C LEU A 346 -9.20 6.95 2.58
N ILE A 347 -8.81 5.83 1.97
CA ILE A 347 -7.50 5.68 1.33
C ILE A 347 -7.69 5.57 -0.17
N GLU A 348 -7.11 6.48 -0.92
CA GLU A 348 -7.10 6.48 -2.40
C GLU A 348 -5.71 6.14 -2.91
N LEU A 349 -5.57 5.06 -3.67
CA LEU A 349 -4.38 4.77 -4.46
C LEU A 349 -4.69 5.08 -5.92
N LYS A 350 -3.87 5.93 -6.51
CA LYS A 350 -3.94 6.25 -7.92
C LYS A 350 -3.31 5.13 -8.74
N LYS A 351 -3.11 5.37 -10.03
CA LYS A 351 -2.66 4.35 -10.99
C LYS A 351 -1.35 3.67 -10.62
N ASP A 352 -1.23 2.42 -11.08
CA ASP A 352 0.02 1.67 -11.15
C ASP A 352 0.69 1.42 -9.79
N ALA A 353 -0.09 1.36 -8.70
CA ALA A 353 0.44 0.98 -7.40
C ALA A 353 0.87 -0.49 -7.39
N VAL A 354 2.07 -0.77 -6.84
CA VAL A 354 2.58 -2.12 -6.62
C VAL A 354 2.60 -2.43 -5.13
N ILE A 355 1.80 -3.41 -4.69
CA ILE A 355 1.64 -3.76 -3.28
C ILE A 355 2.15 -5.19 -3.08
N THR A 356 3.10 -5.37 -2.18
CA THR A 356 3.66 -6.68 -1.83
C THR A 356 3.71 -6.87 -0.32
N THR A 357 3.08 -7.92 0.19
CA THR A 357 3.15 -8.33 1.60
C THR A 357 3.73 -9.73 1.73
N VAL A 358 4.56 -9.96 2.74
CA VAL A 358 5.33 -11.22 2.88
C VAL A 358 4.97 -11.99 4.15
N GLY A 359 4.55 -11.30 5.21
CA GLY A 359 4.26 -11.89 6.51
C GLY A 359 2.96 -12.69 6.57
N SER A 360 2.78 -13.49 7.61
CA SER A 360 1.53 -14.21 7.90
C SER A 360 0.42 -13.22 8.26
N GLU A 361 -0.82 -13.51 7.86
CA GLU A 361 -2.00 -12.65 8.09
C GLU A 361 -1.78 -11.20 7.58
N SER A 362 -0.89 -11.02 6.59
CA SER A 362 -0.51 -9.72 6.04
C SER A 362 -1.21 -9.48 4.70
N HIS A 363 -2.37 -8.82 4.75
CA HIS A 363 -3.17 -8.57 3.56
C HIS A 363 -2.55 -7.47 2.67
N GLY A 364 -2.78 -7.56 1.37
CA GLY A 364 -2.37 -6.51 0.43
C GLY A 364 -3.14 -5.22 0.70
N VAL A 365 -4.47 -5.29 0.58
CA VAL A 365 -5.40 -4.18 0.81
C VAL A 365 -6.51 -4.65 1.73
N THR A 366 -6.74 -3.94 2.83
CA THR A 366 -7.83 -4.24 3.76
C THR A 366 -8.67 -3.01 4.08
N ALA A 367 -9.96 -3.22 4.20
CA ALA A 367 -10.91 -2.26 4.76
C ALA A 367 -11.67 -2.92 5.90
N LEU A 368 -11.69 -2.29 7.08
CA LEU A 368 -12.27 -2.85 8.30
C LEU A 368 -13.12 -1.82 9.03
N ALA A 369 -14.23 -2.26 9.61
CA ALA A 369 -15.08 -1.47 10.50
C ALA A 369 -15.56 -0.12 9.90
N GLY A 370 -15.88 -0.09 8.60
CA GLY A 370 -16.37 1.09 7.89
C GLY A 370 -15.31 1.86 7.09
N GLY A 371 -14.06 1.38 7.06
CA GLY A 371 -13.03 1.98 6.23
C GLY A 371 -13.31 1.82 4.73
N THR A 372 -12.84 2.76 3.93
CA THR A 372 -13.00 2.76 2.48
C THR A 372 -11.65 2.83 1.79
N VAL A 373 -11.43 1.94 0.80
CA VAL A 373 -10.26 1.97 -0.08
C VAL A 373 -10.71 2.05 -1.54
N ILE A 374 -10.11 2.96 -2.29
CA ILE A 374 -10.34 3.12 -3.74
C ILE A 374 -9.00 2.97 -4.44
N LEU A 375 -8.95 2.07 -5.44
CA LEU A 375 -7.74 1.82 -6.22
C LEU A 375 -8.02 1.95 -7.73
N GLN A 376 -7.01 2.39 -8.44
CA GLN A 376 -7.02 2.42 -9.90
C GLN A 376 -5.74 1.78 -10.43
N ASP A 377 -5.86 0.79 -11.30
CA ASP A 377 -4.74 0.01 -11.84
C ASP A 377 -3.72 -0.40 -10.76
N ALA A 378 -3.63 -1.66 -10.42
CA ALA A 378 -2.70 -2.08 -9.37
C ALA A 378 -2.15 -3.50 -9.58
N ALA A 379 -0.93 -3.73 -9.11
CA ALA A 379 -0.39 -5.06 -8.90
C ALA A 379 -0.39 -5.37 -7.39
N VAL A 380 -1.06 -6.46 -6.97
CA VAL A 380 -1.14 -6.86 -5.57
C VAL A 380 -0.67 -8.29 -5.43
N THR A 381 0.36 -8.53 -4.63
CA THR A 381 0.94 -9.85 -4.43
C THR A 381 1.01 -10.18 -2.94
N VAL A 382 0.37 -11.29 -2.56
CA VAL A 382 0.41 -11.87 -1.22
C VAL A 382 0.59 -13.38 -1.28
N ASP A 383 1.02 -14.00 -0.20
CA ASP A 383 1.10 -15.46 -0.05
C ASP A 383 -0.14 -15.97 0.70
N SER A 384 -1.16 -16.41 -0.03
CA SER A 384 -2.43 -16.92 0.56
C SER A 384 -2.25 -18.17 1.43
N THR A 385 -1.12 -18.87 1.34
CA THR A 385 -0.82 -20.01 2.22
C THR A 385 -0.54 -19.59 3.68
N LYS A 386 -0.40 -18.29 3.90
CA LYS A 386 -0.14 -17.64 5.19
C LYS A 386 -1.37 -16.91 5.75
N ASP A 387 -2.56 -17.31 5.40
CA ASP A 387 -3.83 -16.64 5.77
C ASP A 387 -3.88 -15.16 5.36
N ALA A 388 -3.20 -14.80 4.27
CA ALA A 388 -3.17 -13.47 3.71
C ALA A 388 -4.07 -13.36 2.47
N TYR A 389 -4.74 -12.21 2.31
CA TYR A 389 -5.59 -11.91 1.17
C TYR A 389 -5.03 -10.73 0.38
N ALA A 390 -5.11 -10.80 -0.95
CA ALA A 390 -4.77 -9.65 -1.78
C ALA A 390 -5.73 -8.48 -1.49
N PHE A 391 -7.03 -8.78 -1.34
CA PHE A 391 -8.07 -7.84 -0.93
C PHE A 391 -8.94 -8.46 0.15
N SER A 392 -9.16 -7.76 1.27
CA SER A 392 -10.05 -8.18 2.35
C SER A 392 -10.95 -7.03 2.80
N ALA A 393 -12.24 -7.11 2.50
CA ALA A 393 -13.26 -6.18 3.00
C ALA A 393 -14.04 -6.83 4.14
N GLU A 394 -13.93 -6.28 5.36
CA GLU A 394 -14.57 -6.80 6.57
C GLU A 394 -15.42 -5.73 7.24
N GLY A 395 -16.75 -5.88 7.22
CA GLY A 395 -17.69 -4.84 7.64
C GLY A 395 -17.78 -4.63 9.15
N LYS A 396 -17.56 -5.68 9.96
CA LYS A 396 -17.73 -5.59 11.42
C LYS A 396 -16.42 -5.74 12.17
N ASP A 397 -16.07 -4.74 12.92
CA ASP A 397 -15.48 -4.98 14.22
C ASP A 397 -16.65 -5.10 15.22
N SER A 398 -16.61 -6.01 16.19
CA SER A 398 -17.69 -6.48 17.05
C SER A 398 -18.74 -5.45 17.53
N ASP A 399 -18.50 -4.16 17.38
CA ASP A 399 -19.33 -3.06 17.93
C ASP A 399 -19.79 -2.01 16.89
N THR A 400 -19.42 -2.12 15.62
CA THR A 400 -19.84 -1.14 14.59
C THR A 400 -20.64 -1.81 13.47
N ALA A 401 -21.78 -1.21 13.10
CA ALA A 401 -22.59 -1.63 11.96
C ALA A 401 -22.11 -0.98 10.63
N ALA A 402 -20.94 -0.37 10.62
CA ALA A 402 -20.43 0.36 9.46
C ALA A 402 -19.94 -0.61 8.38
N VAL A 403 -20.22 -0.28 7.12
CA VAL A 403 -19.88 -1.09 5.95
C VAL A 403 -18.50 -0.71 5.45
N SER A 404 -17.58 -1.67 5.44
CA SER A 404 -16.26 -1.50 4.83
C SER A 404 -16.33 -1.71 3.33
N THR A 405 -15.64 -0.87 2.57
CA THR A 405 -15.72 -0.92 1.11
C THR A 405 -14.33 -0.91 0.49
N ILE A 406 -14.09 -1.84 -0.44
CA ILE A 406 -12.95 -1.80 -1.36
C ILE A 406 -13.51 -1.72 -2.77
N THR A 407 -13.11 -0.69 -3.52
CA THR A 407 -13.47 -0.52 -4.93
C THR A 407 -12.22 -0.39 -5.77
N GLY A 408 -12.06 -1.31 -6.71
CA GLY A 408 -10.96 -1.32 -7.67
C GLY A 408 -11.46 -1.24 -9.11
N SER A 409 -10.78 -0.45 -9.94
CA SER A 409 -11.07 -0.36 -11.38
C SER A 409 -9.79 -0.18 -12.18
N GLY A 410 -9.72 -0.82 -13.35
CA GLY A 410 -8.56 -0.69 -14.24
C GLY A 410 -7.83 -2.00 -14.50
N VAL A 411 -6.56 -1.93 -14.86
CA VAL A 411 -5.73 -3.11 -15.15
C VAL A 411 -5.10 -3.63 -13.86
N TYR A 412 -5.35 -4.90 -13.56
CA TYR A 412 -4.85 -5.53 -12.34
C TYR A 412 -3.96 -6.73 -12.63
N ASN A 413 -2.95 -6.90 -11.77
CA ASN A 413 -2.22 -8.15 -11.63
C ASN A 413 -2.32 -8.59 -10.16
N ILE A 414 -3.24 -9.51 -9.88
CA ILE A 414 -3.54 -9.97 -8.52
C ILE A 414 -2.97 -11.39 -8.35
N VAL A 415 -2.11 -11.57 -7.36
CA VAL A 415 -1.62 -12.87 -6.89
C VAL A 415 -1.98 -13.00 -5.41
N GLY A 416 -2.91 -13.90 -5.13
CA GLY A 416 -3.46 -14.11 -3.80
C GLY A 416 -4.99 -14.07 -3.78
N ASP A 417 -5.57 -14.58 -2.71
CA ASP A 417 -7.01 -14.70 -2.54
C ASP A 417 -7.69 -13.34 -2.30
N ILE A 418 -8.97 -13.23 -2.65
CA ILE A 418 -9.80 -12.07 -2.33
C ILE A 418 -10.92 -12.46 -1.37
N ARG A 419 -11.33 -11.55 -0.48
CA ARG A 419 -12.33 -11.84 0.56
C ARG A 419 -13.30 -10.69 0.79
N ALA A 420 -14.59 -11.04 0.93
CA ALA A 420 -15.60 -10.17 1.53
C ALA A 420 -16.25 -10.91 2.69
N ALA A 421 -16.24 -10.31 3.88
CA ALA A 421 -16.74 -10.94 5.11
C ALA A 421 -17.42 -9.93 6.03
N ASP A 422 -18.26 -10.44 6.94
CA ASP A 422 -18.88 -9.67 8.03
C ASP A 422 -19.61 -8.39 7.59
N GLY A 423 -20.22 -8.40 6.39
CA GLY A 423 -20.89 -7.24 5.80
C GLY A 423 -19.97 -6.31 5.01
N GLY A 424 -18.74 -6.73 4.71
CA GLY A 424 -17.83 -5.99 3.83
C GLY A 424 -18.25 -6.06 2.35
N ILE A 425 -17.93 -5.01 1.59
CA ILE A 425 -18.22 -4.89 0.16
C ILE A 425 -16.90 -4.82 -0.61
N LEU A 426 -16.69 -5.79 -1.50
CA LEU A 426 -15.57 -5.83 -2.43
C LEU A 426 -16.08 -5.73 -3.86
N THR A 427 -15.67 -4.71 -4.59
CA THR A 427 -15.98 -4.54 -6.02
C THR A 427 -14.69 -4.36 -6.81
N LEU A 428 -14.45 -5.26 -7.76
CA LEU A 428 -13.29 -5.21 -8.64
C LEU A 428 -13.74 -5.23 -10.11
N ASP A 429 -13.44 -4.16 -10.82
CA ASP A 429 -13.66 -4.02 -12.27
C ASP A 429 -12.32 -4.20 -12.99
N LEU A 430 -12.05 -5.43 -13.42
CA LEU A 430 -10.82 -5.81 -14.11
C LEU A 430 -10.90 -5.42 -15.58
N ALA A 431 -10.15 -4.41 -15.98
CA ALA A 431 -10.05 -3.96 -17.35
C ALA A 431 -9.33 -4.98 -18.25
N GLU A 432 -9.35 -4.72 -19.56
CA GLU A 432 -8.73 -5.60 -20.56
C GLU A 432 -7.27 -5.94 -20.23
N GLY A 433 -6.96 -7.25 -20.26
CA GLY A 433 -5.62 -7.77 -20.00
C GLY A 433 -5.27 -8.02 -18.54
N SER A 434 -6.19 -7.77 -17.62
CA SER A 434 -5.99 -8.06 -16.19
C SER A 434 -5.77 -9.54 -15.92
N ARG A 435 -5.04 -9.83 -14.84
CA ARG A 435 -4.79 -11.19 -14.35
C ARG A 435 -5.11 -11.29 -12.88
N PHE A 436 -5.78 -12.36 -12.51
CA PHE A 436 -6.06 -12.73 -11.13
C PHE A 436 -5.74 -14.19 -10.92
N GLU A 437 -4.83 -14.50 -10.01
CA GLU A 437 -4.49 -15.84 -9.56
C GLU A 437 -4.82 -15.96 -8.07
N GLY A 438 -5.83 -16.75 -7.73
CA GLY A 438 -6.33 -16.88 -6.37
C GLY A 438 -7.76 -17.38 -6.34
N LYS A 439 -8.30 -17.61 -5.14
CA LYS A 439 -9.72 -17.91 -4.93
C LYS A 439 -10.46 -16.68 -4.41
N ALA A 440 -11.75 -16.64 -4.66
CA ALA A 440 -12.66 -15.68 -4.07
C ALA A 440 -13.39 -16.31 -2.88
N VAL A 441 -13.37 -15.62 -1.73
CA VAL A 441 -13.99 -16.06 -0.48
C VAL A 441 -15.10 -15.09 -0.11
N LEU A 442 -16.32 -15.60 0.00
CA LEU A 442 -17.48 -14.86 0.46
C LEU A 442 -18.01 -15.48 1.74
N ASP A 443 -18.03 -14.71 2.82
CA ASP A 443 -18.75 -15.08 4.02
C ASP A 443 -20.21 -14.61 3.89
N SER A 444 -21.10 -15.54 3.57
CA SER A 444 -22.52 -15.27 3.27
C SER A 444 -23.37 -14.98 4.50
N GLY A 445 -22.82 -15.05 5.71
CA GLY A 445 -23.59 -14.96 6.96
C GLY A 445 -24.05 -13.56 7.35
N ASN A 446 -23.51 -12.46 6.76
CA ASN A 446 -23.66 -11.11 7.28
C ASN A 446 -23.81 -10.02 6.19
N ASP A 447 -24.57 -10.25 5.13
CA ASP A 447 -24.78 -9.30 4.03
C ASP A 447 -23.49 -8.85 3.30
N SER A 448 -22.45 -9.68 3.35
CA SER A 448 -21.21 -9.44 2.61
C SER A 448 -21.46 -9.46 1.11
N GLN A 449 -20.79 -8.59 0.36
CA GLN A 449 -20.93 -8.51 -1.09
C GLN A 449 -19.57 -8.58 -1.79
N SER A 450 -19.49 -9.43 -2.80
CA SER A 450 -18.32 -9.55 -3.67
C SER A 450 -18.75 -9.52 -5.12
N THR A 451 -18.29 -8.50 -5.84
CA THR A 451 -18.57 -8.30 -7.27
C THR A 451 -17.26 -8.28 -8.05
N LEU A 452 -17.19 -9.11 -9.08
CA LEU A 452 -16.05 -9.17 -10.00
C LEU A 452 -16.55 -8.98 -11.43
N THR A 453 -16.08 -7.93 -12.09
CA THR A 453 -16.27 -7.70 -13.52
C THR A 453 -14.97 -7.99 -14.25
N MET A 454 -15.01 -8.83 -15.27
CA MET A 454 -13.87 -9.21 -16.08
C MET A 454 -14.08 -8.79 -17.52
N ALA A 455 -13.32 -7.81 -17.99
CA ALA A 455 -13.34 -7.36 -19.36
C ALA A 455 -12.53 -8.31 -20.29
N LYS A 456 -12.66 -8.09 -21.58
CA LYS A 456 -12.01 -8.86 -22.64
C LYS A 456 -10.52 -9.13 -22.37
N ASN A 457 -10.07 -10.35 -22.69
CA ASN A 457 -8.69 -10.81 -22.53
C ASN A 457 -8.18 -10.82 -21.07
N SER A 458 -9.04 -10.63 -20.09
CA SER A 458 -8.67 -10.86 -18.69
C SER A 458 -8.66 -12.35 -18.38
N LEU A 459 -7.83 -12.74 -17.42
CA LEU A 459 -7.69 -14.12 -16.98
C LEU A 459 -7.84 -14.21 -15.46
N TRP A 460 -8.73 -15.07 -15.00
CA TRP A 460 -8.79 -15.50 -13.59
C TRP A 460 -8.42 -16.97 -13.49
N THR A 461 -7.31 -17.29 -12.83
CA THR A 461 -6.90 -18.66 -12.51
C THR A 461 -7.29 -18.98 -11.08
N LEU A 462 -8.23 -19.91 -10.89
CA LEU A 462 -8.68 -20.33 -9.57
C LEU A 462 -7.63 -21.23 -8.91
N THR A 463 -7.32 -20.93 -7.66
CA THR A 463 -6.46 -21.79 -6.83
C THR A 463 -7.25 -22.65 -5.85
N GLY A 464 -8.58 -22.69 -5.98
CA GLY A 464 -9.48 -23.51 -5.18
C GLY A 464 -10.94 -23.05 -5.26
N ASN A 465 -11.80 -23.64 -4.44
CA ASN A 465 -13.21 -23.30 -4.40
C ASN A 465 -13.44 -21.81 -4.20
N SER A 466 -14.24 -21.22 -5.07
CA SER A 466 -14.49 -19.78 -5.09
C SER A 466 -15.98 -19.46 -4.97
N GLN A 467 -16.29 -18.40 -4.22
CA GLN A 467 -17.65 -17.92 -4.04
C GLN A 467 -17.72 -16.38 -4.16
N LEU A 468 -18.69 -15.89 -4.94
CA LEU A 468 -18.98 -14.45 -5.18
C LEU A 468 -20.50 -14.23 -5.20
N ASN A 469 -20.96 -12.99 -5.00
CA ASN A 469 -22.34 -12.62 -5.33
C ASN A 469 -22.49 -12.40 -6.83
N SER A 470 -21.64 -11.60 -7.44
CA SER A 470 -21.81 -11.24 -8.85
C SER A 470 -20.52 -11.40 -9.63
N LEU A 471 -20.63 -12.09 -10.75
CA LEU A 471 -19.54 -12.29 -11.71
C LEU A 471 -20.00 -11.92 -13.12
N GLN A 472 -19.34 -10.95 -13.71
CA GLN A 472 -19.52 -10.63 -15.14
C GLN A 472 -18.28 -11.10 -15.91
N ASN A 473 -18.48 -12.04 -16.83
CA ASN A 473 -17.41 -12.62 -17.68
C ASN A 473 -17.60 -12.19 -19.13
N GLU A 474 -16.98 -11.06 -19.50
CA GLU A 474 -17.15 -10.48 -20.85
C GLU A 474 -15.91 -10.76 -21.71
N GLN A 475 -16.00 -11.77 -22.58
CA GLN A 475 -14.89 -12.19 -23.46
C GLN A 475 -13.57 -12.44 -22.72
N SER A 476 -13.65 -12.86 -21.45
CA SER A 476 -12.52 -13.17 -20.58
C SER A 476 -12.44 -14.67 -20.30
N VAL A 477 -11.38 -15.10 -19.64
CA VAL A 477 -11.11 -16.50 -19.34
C VAL A 477 -11.13 -16.72 -17.84
N ILE A 478 -11.90 -17.71 -17.40
CA ILE A 478 -11.85 -18.26 -16.05
C ILE A 478 -11.24 -19.65 -16.15
N ASP A 479 -10.07 -19.85 -15.57
CA ASP A 479 -9.37 -21.13 -15.58
C ASP A 479 -9.52 -21.79 -14.19
N MET A 480 -10.31 -22.85 -14.13
CA MET A 480 -10.55 -23.63 -12.90
C MET A 480 -9.57 -24.79 -12.75
N THR A 481 -8.72 -25.04 -13.76
CA THR A 481 -7.79 -26.16 -13.79
C THR A 481 -6.53 -25.84 -12.97
N GLY A 482 -6.60 -25.96 -11.66
CA GLY A 482 -5.46 -25.72 -10.79
C GLY A 482 -4.38 -26.82 -10.87
N ASP A 483 -3.17 -26.53 -10.40
CA ASP A 483 -2.01 -27.45 -10.44
C ASP A 483 -2.20 -28.77 -9.66
N ASN A 484 -3.25 -28.88 -8.83
CA ASN A 484 -3.37 -29.96 -7.84
C ASN A 484 -4.26 -31.14 -8.27
N LYS A 485 -4.78 -31.20 -9.49
CA LYS A 485 -5.72 -32.23 -9.95
C LYS A 485 -6.93 -32.46 -9.03
N ALA A 486 -7.24 -31.49 -8.17
CA ALA A 486 -8.43 -31.49 -7.35
C ALA A 486 -9.50 -30.64 -8.03
N PHE A 487 -10.70 -31.16 -8.13
CA PHE A 487 -11.81 -30.43 -8.73
C PHE A 487 -12.18 -29.22 -7.88
N SER A 488 -12.37 -28.09 -8.54
CA SER A 488 -12.74 -26.82 -7.95
C SER A 488 -14.23 -26.52 -8.16
N THR A 489 -14.80 -25.68 -7.30
CA THR A 489 -16.16 -25.17 -7.48
C THR A 489 -16.14 -23.65 -7.62
N LEU A 490 -16.92 -23.13 -8.57
CA LEU A 490 -17.24 -21.71 -8.70
C LEU A 490 -18.72 -21.51 -8.36
N SER A 491 -19.01 -20.88 -7.24
CA SER A 491 -20.36 -20.60 -6.77
C SER A 491 -20.63 -19.10 -6.85
N VAL A 492 -21.67 -18.71 -7.58
CA VAL A 492 -22.06 -17.30 -7.71
C VAL A 492 -23.57 -17.15 -7.56
N GLU A 493 -24.03 -16.00 -7.09
CA GLU A 493 -25.44 -15.68 -7.13
C GLU A 493 -25.84 -15.24 -8.54
N THR A 494 -25.04 -14.41 -9.18
CA THR A 494 -25.31 -13.90 -10.54
C THR A 494 -24.10 -14.14 -11.44
N LEU A 495 -24.34 -14.76 -12.60
CA LEU A 495 -23.35 -14.91 -13.67
C LEU A 495 -23.88 -14.27 -14.96
N THR A 496 -23.17 -13.25 -15.46
CA THR A 496 -23.55 -12.51 -16.67
C THR A 496 -22.39 -12.37 -17.65
N GLY A 497 -22.65 -11.81 -18.82
CA GLY A 497 -21.64 -11.54 -19.85
C GLY A 497 -21.77 -12.42 -21.08
N ASN A 498 -21.01 -12.11 -22.12
CA ASN A 498 -21.07 -12.81 -23.39
C ASN A 498 -19.67 -13.16 -23.92
N GLY A 499 -19.55 -14.35 -24.47
CA GLY A 499 -18.32 -14.80 -25.13
C GLY A 499 -17.18 -15.11 -24.15
N GLY A 500 -17.47 -15.21 -22.86
CA GLY A 500 -16.49 -15.65 -21.86
C GLY A 500 -16.23 -17.15 -21.96
N THR A 501 -14.98 -17.56 -21.68
CA THR A 501 -14.58 -18.97 -21.63
C THR A 501 -14.33 -19.40 -20.20
N ILE A 502 -14.82 -20.58 -19.82
CA ILE A 502 -14.55 -21.22 -18.52
C ILE A 502 -13.86 -22.54 -18.80
N ILE A 503 -12.61 -22.67 -18.39
CA ILE A 503 -11.82 -23.88 -18.55
C ILE A 503 -12.03 -24.74 -17.31
N MET A 504 -12.38 -26.01 -17.51
CA MET A 504 -12.77 -26.94 -16.45
C MET A 504 -12.06 -28.27 -16.59
N ASP A 505 -11.59 -28.85 -15.49
CA ASP A 505 -11.11 -30.23 -15.46
C ASP A 505 -12.28 -31.22 -15.42
N ILE A 506 -12.15 -32.33 -16.12
CA ILE A 506 -13.06 -33.47 -16.12
C ILE A 506 -12.28 -34.78 -16.10
N ASP A 507 -12.72 -35.75 -15.28
CA ASP A 507 -12.22 -37.13 -15.35
C ASP A 507 -13.11 -37.94 -16.28
N GLY A 508 -12.62 -38.21 -17.48
CA GLY A 508 -13.34 -38.96 -18.48
C GLY A 508 -13.57 -40.43 -18.16
N SER A 509 -12.99 -40.95 -17.08
CA SER A 509 -13.14 -42.33 -16.66
C SER A 509 -14.34 -42.59 -15.75
N GLN A 510 -15.01 -41.53 -15.25
CA GLN A 510 -16.12 -41.65 -14.28
C GLN A 510 -17.13 -40.50 -14.37
N VAL A 511 -18.35 -40.78 -13.94
CA VAL A 511 -19.43 -39.77 -13.89
C VAL A 511 -19.22 -38.85 -12.69
N ASP A 512 -19.62 -37.57 -12.84
CA ASP A 512 -19.64 -36.55 -11.82
C ASP A 512 -18.26 -36.15 -11.23
N ALA A 513 -17.20 -36.55 -11.86
CA ALA A 513 -15.84 -36.15 -11.51
C ALA A 513 -15.37 -34.99 -12.40
N SER A 514 -15.69 -33.78 -12.04
CA SER A 514 -15.29 -32.56 -12.77
C SER A 514 -15.36 -31.34 -11.87
N ASP A 515 -14.75 -30.27 -12.31
CA ASP A 515 -15.05 -28.94 -11.80
C ASP A 515 -16.56 -28.64 -11.90
N LYS A 516 -17.08 -27.77 -11.04
CA LYS A 516 -18.51 -27.46 -10.97
C LYS A 516 -18.77 -25.96 -10.92
N ILE A 517 -19.82 -25.53 -11.64
CA ILE A 517 -20.33 -24.17 -11.60
C ILE A 517 -21.72 -24.18 -10.96
N TYR A 518 -21.94 -23.32 -9.98
CA TYR A 518 -23.22 -23.14 -9.32
C TYR A 518 -23.68 -21.69 -9.43
N VAL A 519 -24.88 -21.46 -10.04
CA VAL A 519 -25.50 -20.13 -10.12
C VAL A 519 -26.83 -20.15 -9.40
N THR A 520 -26.87 -19.59 -8.20
CA THR A 520 -28.06 -19.68 -7.32
C THR A 520 -29.16 -18.68 -7.64
N GLY A 521 -28.82 -17.55 -8.28
CA GLY A 521 -29.77 -16.48 -8.65
C GLY A 521 -29.96 -16.39 -10.17
N ASP A 522 -29.31 -15.47 -10.85
CA ASP A 522 -29.53 -15.22 -12.29
C ASP A 522 -28.32 -15.63 -13.15
N PHE A 523 -28.55 -16.57 -14.05
CA PHE A 523 -27.63 -16.90 -15.13
C PHE A 523 -28.13 -16.29 -16.43
N SER A 524 -27.37 -15.37 -17.02
CA SER A 524 -27.73 -14.74 -18.29
C SER A 524 -26.50 -14.56 -19.19
N GLY A 525 -26.77 -14.39 -20.50
CA GLY A 525 -25.70 -14.29 -21.50
C GLY A 525 -25.25 -15.64 -22.06
N SER A 526 -24.04 -15.70 -22.59
CA SER A 526 -23.48 -16.90 -23.23
C SER A 526 -22.02 -17.14 -22.90
N HIS A 527 -21.69 -18.35 -22.47
CA HIS A 527 -20.32 -18.74 -22.11
C HIS A 527 -19.91 -20.05 -22.78
N THR A 528 -18.63 -20.21 -23.01
CA THR A 528 -18.05 -21.45 -23.56
C THR A 528 -17.38 -22.23 -22.44
N LEU A 529 -17.74 -23.52 -22.30
CA LEU A 529 -17.02 -24.46 -21.43
C LEU A 529 -15.93 -25.12 -22.24
N SER A 530 -14.69 -24.99 -21.81
CA SER A 530 -13.52 -25.63 -22.38
C SER A 530 -13.08 -26.76 -21.46
N LEU A 531 -13.41 -28.03 -21.85
CA LEU A 531 -13.21 -29.18 -20.98
C LEU A 531 -11.81 -29.76 -21.17
N LYS A 532 -11.03 -29.84 -20.09
CA LYS A 532 -9.71 -30.49 -20.05
C LYS A 532 -9.78 -31.83 -19.32
N GLU A 533 -9.41 -32.89 -20.00
CA GLU A 533 -9.37 -34.22 -19.43
C GLU A 533 -8.10 -34.47 -18.63
N ILE A 534 -8.26 -34.98 -17.40
CA ILE A 534 -7.15 -35.21 -16.46
C ILE A 534 -6.69 -36.69 -16.41
N ASN A 535 -7.50 -37.65 -16.86
CA ASN A 535 -7.21 -39.08 -16.80
C ASN A 535 -7.28 -39.80 -18.19
N GLY A 536 -6.84 -39.13 -19.25
CA GLY A 536 -6.46 -39.75 -20.52
C GLY A 536 -7.56 -40.53 -21.22
N LEU A 537 -8.58 -39.82 -21.72
CA LEU A 537 -9.59 -40.39 -22.62
C LEU A 537 -9.05 -40.76 -24.04
N ASP A 538 -7.80 -40.53 -24.28
CA ASP A 538 -7.22 -40.50 -25.62
C ASP A 538 -6.93 -41.84 -26.23
N SER A 539 -6.97 -42.92 -25.46
CA SER A 539 -6.50 -44.23 -25.97
C SER A 539 -7.61 -45.19 -26.38
N ASP A 540 -8.85 -44.92 -25.95
CA ASP A 540 -9.98 -45.81 -26.26
C ASP A 540 -11.29 -45.02 -26.45
N PRO A 541 -11.94 -45.08 -27.62
CA PRO A 541 -13.22 -44.41 -27.86
C PRO A 541 -14.34 -44.85 -26.90
N GLY A 542 -14.15 -45.94 -26.14
CA GLY A 542 -15.09 -46.38 -25.09
C GLY A 542 -14.96 -45.66 -23.75
N ILE A 543 -13.81 -45.08 -23.45
CA ILE A 543 -13.55 -44.41 -22.15
C ILE A 543 -14.28 -43.07 -22.07
N GLY A 544 -14.43 -42.35 -23.17
CA GLY A 544 -15.16 -41.07 -23.20
C GLY A 544 -16.63 -41.16 -22.78
N GLN A 545 -17.26 -42.31 -22.99
CA GLN A 545 -18.67 -42.53 -22.61
C GLN A 545 -18.88 -42.63 -21.08
N ALA A 546 -17.85 -42.92 -20.31
CA ALA A 546 -17.97 -43.00 -18.85
C ALA A 546 -18.23 -41.63 -18.19
N ALA A 547 -17.80 -40.55 -18.83
CA ALA A 547 -18.06 -39.19 -18.35
C ALA A 547 -19.39 -38.62 -18.84
N GLU A 548 -20.12 -39.30 -19.73
CA GLU A 548 -21.45 -38.88 -20.16
C GLU A 548 -22.40 -38.78 -18.97
N ASN A 549 -23.24 -37.77 -18.98
CA ASN A 549 -24.14 -37.36 -17.89
C ASN A 549 -23.49 -36.68 -16.70
N THR A 550 -22.17 -36.42 -16.71
CA THR A 550 -21.52 -35.59 -15.73
C THR A 550 -22.15 -34.18 -15.73
N VAL A 551 -22.68 -33.74 -14.62
CA VAL A 551 -23.20 -32.37 -14.44
C VAL A 551 -22.02 -31.43 -14.29
N LEU A 552 -21.96 -30.41 -15.13
CA LEU A 552 -20.90 -29.40 -15.15
C LEU A 552 -21.34 -28.10 -14.48
N ALA A 553 -22.62 -27.76 -14.64
CA ALA A 553 -23.19 -26.56 -14.02
C ALA A 553 -24.63 -26.79 -13.57
N SER A 554 -25.00 -26.28 -12.39
CA SER A 554 -26.39 -26.20 -11.90
C SER A 554 -26.76 -24.73 -11.75
N VAL A 555 -27.79 -24.27 -12.46
CA VAL A 555 -28.06 -22.85 -12.62
C VAL A 555 -29.55 -22.51 -12.51
N ASN A 556 -29.83 -21.24 -12.21
CA ASN A 556 -31.12 -20.57 -12.41
C ASN A 556 -30.95 -19.50 -13.50
N GLY A 557 -31.98 -19.28 -14.31
CA GLY A 557 -31.96 -18.24 -15.36
C GLY A 557 -31.94 -18.79 -16.78
N SER A 558 -31.69 -17.93 -17.76
CA SER A 558 -31.87 -18.22 -19.19
C SER A 558 -30.57 -18.17 -20.00
N GLY A 559 -29.43 -18.07 -19.34
CA GLY A 559 -28.13 -18.08 -19.99
C GLY A 559 -27.82 -19.41 -20.69
N THR A 560 -26.81 -19.42 -21.55
CA THR A 560 -26.44 -20.60 -22.35
C THR A 560 -24.98 -20.93 -22.17
N PHE A 561 -24.69 -22.22 -22.07
CA PHE A 561 -23.35 -22.76 -22.21
C PHE A 561 -23.21 -23.47 -23.58
N THR A 562 -22.06 -23.27 -24.19
CA THR A 562 -21.57 -24.05 -25.34
C THR A 562 -20.27 -24.73 -24.95
N ALA A 563 -19.89 -25.79 -25.64
CA ALA A 563 -18.57 -26.38 -25.49
C ALA A 563 -17.77 -26.18 -26.77
N ASP A 564 -16.48 -25.98 -26.64
CA ASP A 564 -15.55 -25.93 -27.77
C ASP A 564 -14.98 -27.31 -28.08
N ASP A 565 -14.53 -27.50 -29.36
CA ASP A 565 -13.82 -28.68 -29.76
C ASP A 565 -12.41 -28.64 -29.14
N GLN A 566 -11.96 -29.76 -28.57
CA GLN A 566 -10.65 -29.86 -27.92
C GLN A 566 -9.73 -30.79 -28.66
N GLU A 567 -8.43 -30.52 -28.62
CA GLU A 567 -7.41 -31.40 -29.20
C GLU A 567 -7.10 -32.53 -28.22
N GLY A 568 -7.52 -33.75 -28.55
CA GLY A 568 -7.13 -34.96 -27.83
C GLY A 568 -5.73 -35.46 -28.24
N THR A 569 -5.35 -36.67 -27.82
CA THR A 569 -4.04 -37.25 -28.21
C THR A 569 -3.97 -37.61 -29.69
N LEU A 570 -4.99 -38.24 -30.24
CA LEU A 570 -5.01 -38.73 -31.60
C LEU A 570 -5.91 -37.93 -32.54
N TYR A 571 -7.07 -37.48 -32.03
CA TYR A 571 -8.09 -36.79 -32.79
C TYR A 571 -8.63 -35.61 -32.03
N TRP A 572 -9.14 -34.62 -32.74
CA TRP A 572 -9.98 -33.57 -32.15
C TRP A 572 -11.29 -34.18 -31.68
N GLN A 573 -11.73 -33.72 -30.51
CA GLN A 573 -12.96 -34.16 -29.86
C GLN A 573 -13.95 -33.02 -29.77
N ARG A 574 -15.22 -33.32 -30.05
CA ARG A 574 -16.35 -32.43 -29.85
C ARG A 574 -17.11 -32.85 -28.62
N TYR A 575 -17.33 -31.90 -27.73
CA TYR A 575 -18.15 -32.10 -26.56
C TYR A 575 -19.55 -31.53 -26.81
N GLU A 576 -20.58 -32.33 -26.61
CA GLU A 576 -21.98 -31.95 -26.73
C GLU A 576 -22.54 -31.73 -25.31
N LEU A 577 -23.12 -30.55 -25.06
CA LEU A 577 -23.81 -30.24 -23.80
C LEU A 577 -25.31 -30.52 -23.92
N GLY A 578 -25.90 -31.01 -22.86
CA GLY A 578 -27.34 -31.19 -22.70
C GLY A 578 -27.85 -30.38 -21.49
N GLN A 579 -29.16 -30.18 -21.49
CA GLN A 579 -29.88 -29.60 -20.35
C GLN A 579 -30.89 -30.59 -19.80
N LYS A 580 -31.09 -30.60 -18.51
CA LYS A 580 -32.14 -31.37 -17.81
C LYS A 580 -32.61 -30.57 -16.59
N ASP A 581 -33.79 -30.90 -16.06
CA ASP A 581 -34.25 -30.36 -14.80
C ASP A 581 -33.25 -30.73 -13.70
N SER A 582 -32.90 -29.75 -12.86
CA SER A 582 -31.91 -29.98 -11.81
C SER A 582 -32.48 -30.85 -10.70
N ALA A 583 -31.70 -31.87 -10.31
CA ALA A 583 -31.99 -32.69 -9.14
C ALA A 583 -31.51 -32.00 -7.83
N ALA A 584 -30.64 -31.01 -7.92
CA ALA A 584 -30.13 -30.26 -6.78
C ALA A 584 -31.15 -29.21 -6.30
N SER A 585 -31.40 -29.16 -5.01
CA SER A 585 -32.32 -28.19 -4.42
C SER A 585 -31.81 -26.76 -4.63
N GLY A 586 -32.67 -25.87 -5.12
CA GLY A 586 -32.35 -24.46 -5.33
C GLY A 586 -31.90 -24.11 -6.75
N TYR A 587 -31.84 -25.08 -7.67
CA TYR A 587 -31.51 -24.85 -9.07
C TYR A 587 -32.65 -25.33 -9.98
N THR A 588 -32.78 -24.74 -11.15
CA THR A 588 -33.81 -25.11 -12.14
C THR A 588 -33.24 -26.01 -13.23
N THR A 589 -32.00 -25.82 -13.63
CA THR A 589 -31.40 -26.46 -14.80
C THR A 589 -30.00 -26.98 -14.50
N ASP A 590 -29.77 -28.27 -14.84
CA ASP A 590 -28.42 -28.83 -14.90
C ASP A 590 -27.94 -28.86 -16.35
N TRP A 591 -26.75 -28.31 -16.57
CA TRP A 591 -26.00 -28.49 -17.78
C TRP A 591 -25.04 -29.67 -17.61
N TYR A 592 -25.10 -30.63 -18.50
CA TYR A 592 -24.32 -31.88 -18.42
C TYR A 592 -23.63 -32.23 -19.73
N LEU A 593 -22.56 -33.02 -19.66
CA LEU A 593 -21.89 -33.60 -20.82
C LEU A 593 -22.80 -34.67 -21.41
N LYS A 594 -23.38 -34.39 -22.58
CA LYS A 594 -24.33 -35.25 -23.27
C LYS A 594 -23.64 -36.32 -24.12
N GLY A 595 -22.50 -35.97 -24.70
CA GLY A 595 -21.74 -36.89 -25.54
C GLY A 595 -20.39 -36.33 -25.96
N ILE A 596 -19.49 -37.26 -26.34
CA ILE A 596 -18.16 -36.96 -26.84
C ILE A 596 -18.02 -37.62 -28.21
N THR A 597 -17.65 -36.86 -29.23
CA THR A 597 -17.50 -37.35 -30.61
C THR A 597 -16.10 -37.06 -31.16
N ASN A 598 -15.39 -38.09 -31.63
CA ASN A 598 -14.13 -37.90 -32.33
C ASN A 598 -14.40 -37.39 -33.76
N LEU A 599 -13.78 -36.27 -34.11
CA LEU A 599 -14.01 -35.57 -35.38
C LEU A 599 -13.27 -36.19 -36.58
N ASN A 600 -12.49 -37.24 -36.39
CA ASN A 600 -11.58 -37.81 -37.39
C ASN A 600 -10.58 -36.80 -37.98
N LEU A 601 -10.32 -35.73 -37.28
CA LEU A 601 -9.29 -34.75 -37.58
C LEU A 601 -8.05 -35.09 -36.76
N PRO A 602 -6.88 -35.32 -37.40
CA PRO A 602 -5.66 -35.62 -36.65
C PRO A 602 -5.25 -34.44 -35.79
N THR A 603 -4.67 -34.73 -34.64
CA THR A 603 -4.09 -33.71 -33.77
C THR A 603 -2.77 -33.18 -34.35
N THR A 604 -2.32 -32.01 -33.86
CA THR A 604 -1.00 -31.45 -34.24
C THR A 604 0.14 -32.42 -33.98
N SER A 605 0.05 -33.21 -32.90
CA SER A 605 1.02 -34.26 -32.59
C SER A 605 1.02 -35.38 -33.64
N VAL A 606 -0.15 -35.84 -34.09
CA VAL A 606 -0.29 -36.86 -35.14
C VAL A 606 0.21 -36.33 -36.48
N GLU A 607 -0.13 -35.09 -36.82
CA GLU A 607 0.37 -34.43 -38.03
C GLU A 607 1.90 -34.31 -38.03
N ALA A 608 2.51 -33.91 -36.88
CA ALA A 608 3.96 -33.83 -36.74
C ALA A 608 4.65 -35.20 -36.89
N ILE A 609 4.05 -36.26 -36.31
CA ILE A 609 4.54 -37.65 -36.47
C ILE A 609 4.42 -38.08 -37.93
N ALA A 610 3.29 -37.82 -38.57
CA ALA A 610 3.07 -38.16 -40.00
C ALA A 610 4.05 -37.42 -40.91
N ALA A 611 4.29 -36.14 -40.67
CA ALA A 611 5.27 -35.34 -41.41
C ALA A 611 6.70 -35.85 -41.22
N SER A 612 7.09 -36.20 -39.98
CA SER A 612 8.41 -36.78 -39.71
C SER A 612 8.59 -38.14 -40.31
N GLY A 613 7.54 -38.99 -40.31
CA GLY A 613 7.51 -40.28 -40.98
C GLY A 613 7.63 -40.14 -42.50
N ALA A 614 6.93 -39.19 -43.11
CA ALA A 614 7.05 -38.88 -44.52
C ALA A 614 8.45 -38.41 -44.91
N LEU A 615 9.07 -37.56 -44.09
CA LEU A 615 10.45 -37.08 -44.28
C LEU A 615 11.43 -38.25 -44.20
N ALA A 616 11.30 -39.13 -43.21
CA ALA A 616 12.12 -40.32 -43.05
C ALA A 616 11.95 -41.28 -44.28
N TYR A 617 10.73 -41.47 -44.79
CA TYR A 617 10.46 -42.26 -45.97
C TYR A 617 11.09 -41.65 -47.23
N HIS A 618 10.99 -40.36 -47.44
CA HIS A 618 11.64 -39.66 -48.54
C HIS A 618 13.17 -39.78 -48.46
N THR A 619 13.75 -39.62 -47.30
CA THR A 619 15.20 -39.77 -47.09
C THR A 619 15.65 -41.22 -47.40
N TRP A 620 14.88 -42.20 -46.94
CA TRP A 620 15.17 -43.62 -47.23
C TRP A 620 15.05 -43.92 -48.73
N ARG A 621 14.00 -43.48 -49.40
CA ARG A 621 13.80 -43.62 -50.82
C ARG A 621 14.90 -43.02 -51.68
N ASP A 622 15.34 -41.80 -51.30
CA ASP A 622 16.40 -41.08 -52.00
C ASP A 622 17.76 -41.80 -51.81
N HIS A 623 17.97 -42.38 -50.63
CA HIS A 623 19.15 -43.22 -50.38
C HIS A 623 19.14 -44.53 -51.17
N ASP A 624 17.98 -45.19 -51.26
CA ASP A 624 17.81 -46.43 -52.02
C ASP A 624 18.03 -46.19 -53.52
N GLN A 625 17.52 -45.07 -54.06
CA GLN A 625 17.79 -44.67 -55.45
C GLN A 625 19.28 -44.41 -55.70
N LEU A 626 19.98 -43.83 -54.72
CA LEU A 626 21.42 -43.61 -54.82
C LEU A 626 22.20 -44.92 -54.85
N LEU A 627 21.82 -45.91 -54.01
CA LEU A 627 22.44 -47.20 -53.95
C LEU A 627 22.17 -48.02 -55.25
N GLN A 628 20.98 -47.90 -55.84
CA GLN A 628 20.66 -48.53 -57.15
C GLN A 628 21.53 -47.94 -58.27
N ARG A 629 21.69 -46.57 -58.29
CA ARG A 629 22.57 -45.92 -59.29
C ARG A 629 24.03 -46.28 -59.12
N LEU A 630 24.49 -46.49 -57.90
CA LEU A 630 25.85 -46.94 -57.63
C LEU A 630 26.08 -48.42 -58.00
N GLY A 631 25.00 -49.24 -57.91
CA GLY A 631 25.01 -50.61 -58.37
C GLY A 631 25.08 -50.75 -59.90
N ASP A 632 24.42 -49.85 -60.64
CA ASP A 632 24.44 -49.79 -62.09
C ASP A 632 25.76 -49.29 -62.68
N LEU A 633 26.64 -48.74 -61.89
CA LEU A 633 27.98 -48.25 -62.27
C LEU A 633 29.08 -49.29 -62.07
N ARG A 634 28.77 -50.51 -61.63
CA ARG A 634 29.68 -51.66 -61.57
C ARG A 634 29.41 -52.59 -62.75
#